data_c7633a1f96e955b92a2b6f234df880bc
#
_entry.id   c7633a1f96e955b92a2b6f234df880bc
#
_cell.length_a   1.000
_cell.length_b   1.000
_cell.length_c   1.000
_cell.angle_alpha   90.00
_cell.angle_beta   90.00
_cell.angle_gamma   90.00
#
_symmetry.space_group_name_H-M   'P 1'
#
loop_
_entity.id
_entity.type
_entity.pdbx_description
1 polymer ?
#
loop_
_entity_poly.entity_id
_entity_poly.type
_entity_poly.pdbx_seq_one_letter_code
_entity_poly.pdbx_strand_id
1 'polypeptide(L)'
;MSIAAVEKAFWTLGNDPEAVVLFKADPDGYLNQFLLTDDERQMISDNDLKGLADNGVNTLLTLMAWPIINGPEGMPFDYLTHMNGGVPPAILDQKP
;
A
#
# COMPACT_ATOMS: atom_id res chain seq x y z
N MET A 1 4.87 -6.23 -15.27
CA MET A 1 4.61 -6.11 -13.81
C MET A 1 3.57 -7.14 -13.40
N SER A 2 3.79 -7.83 -12.30
CA SER A 2 2.89 -8.91 -11.83
C SER A 2 1.84 -8.36 -10.87
N ILE A 3 0.83 -7.71 -11.41
CA ILE A 3 -0.23 -7.08 -10.61
C ILE A 3 -0.89 -8.08 -9.66
N ALA A 4 -1.18 -9.28 -10.13
CA ALA A 4 -1.83 -10.30 -9.30
C ALA A 4 -1.00 -10.68 -8.07
N ALA A 5 0.32 -10.73 -8.18
CA ALA A 5 1.18 -11.04 -7.04
C ALA A 5 1.18 -9.90 -6.01
N VAL A 6 1.20 -8.64 -6.46
CA VAL A 6 1.08 -7.48 -5.56
C VAL A 6 -0.27 -7.50 -4.84
N GLU A 7 -1.34 -7.73 -5.57
CA GLU A 7 -2.70 -7.78 -5.01
C GLU A 7 -2.82 -8.89 -3.98
N LYS A 8 -2.24 -10.06 -4.25
CA LYS A 8 -2.25 -11.18 -3.32
C LYS A 8 -1.50 -10.83 -2.03
N ALA A 9 -0.34 -10.16 -2.15
CA ALA A 9 0.45 -9.74 -0.99
C ALA A 9 -0.35 -8.77 -0.11
N PHE A 10 -1.02 -7.80 -0.71
CA PHE A 10 -1.83 -6.84 0.04
C PHE A 10 -3.09 -7.47 0.63
N TRP A 11 -3.77 -8.32 -0.14
CA TRP A 11 -4.95 -9.03 0.35
C TRP A 11 -4.62 -9.89 1.57
N THR A 12 -3.48 -10.59 1.51
CA THR A 12 -3.04 -11.43 2.63
C THR A 12 -2.77 -10.58 3.88
N LEU A 13 -2.13 -9.42 3.71
CA LEU A 13 -1.92 -8.49 4.83
C LEU A 13 -3.23 -8.07 5.49
N GLY A 14 -4.28 -7.85 4.70
CA GLY A 14 -5.57 -7.43 5.22
C GLY A 14 -6.39 -8.54 5.87
N ASN A 15 -6.03 -9.82 5.65
CA ASN A 15 -6.85 -10.96 6.08
C ASN A 15 -6.12 -11.92 7.01
N ASP A 16 -4.81 -11.74 7.23
CA ASP A 16 -4.00 -12.64 8.07
C ASP A 16 -3.16 -11.82 9.04
N PRO A 17 -3.50 -11.79 10.33
CA PRO A 17 -2.73 -11.06 11.33
C PRO A 17 -1.27 -11.53 11.43
N GLU A 18 -0.99 -12.80 11.18
CA GLU A 18 0.38 -13.33 11.22
C GLU A 18 1.21 -12.75 10.07
N ALA A 19 0.58 -12.52 8.92
CA ALA A 19 1.23 -11.86 7.78
C ALA A 19 1.66 -10.44 8.14
N VAL A 20 0.82 -9.70 8.87
CA VAL A 20 1.15 -8.35 9.32
C VAL A 20 2.37 -8.37 10.26
N VAL A 21 2.40 -9.30 11.20
CA VAL A 21 3.53 -9.45 12.13
C VAL A 21 4.82 -9.74 11.36
N LEU A 22 4.77 -10.67 10.42
CA LEU A 22 5.94 -11.01 9.60
C LEU A 22 6.39 -9.82 8.74
N PHE A 23 5.45 -9.14 8.10
CA PHE A 23 5.77 -7.97 7.26
C PHE A 23 6.47 -6.88 8.06
N LYS A 24 6.03 -6.61 9.27
CA LYS A 24 6.64 -5.58 10.13
C LYS A 24 7.99 -6.00 10.67
N ALA A 25 8.17 -7.28 10.97
CA ALA A 25 9.43 -7.80 11.49
C ALA A 25 10.48 -8.02 10.39
N ASP A 26 10.05 -8.48 9.22
CA ASP A 26 10.92 -8.83 8.09
C ASP A 26 10.19 -8.60 6.77
N PRO A 27 10.11 -7.34 6.29
CA PRO A 27 9.39 -7.04 5.06
C PRO A 27 9.89 -7.84 3.85
N ASP A 28 11.20 -8.00 3.71
CA ASP A 28 11.76 -8.74 2.58
C ASP A 28 11.38 -10.21 2.65
N GLY A 29 11.43 -10.80 3.83
CA GLY A 29 11.02 -12.20 4.03
C GLY A 29 9.56 -12.41 3.69
N TYR A 30 8.70 -11.48 4.07
CA TYR A 30 7.28 -11.54 3.70
C TYR A 30 7.11 -11.44 2.19
N LEU A 31 7.73 -10.45 1.56
CA LEU A 31 7.58 -10.21 0.12
C LEU A 31 8.18 -11.34 -0.72
N ASN A 32 9.18 -12.05 -0.20
CA ASN A 32 9.79 -13.19 -0.89
C ASN A 32 8.83 -14.37 -1.09
N GLN A 33 7.72 -14.41 -0.38
CA GLN A 33 6.70 -15.46 -0.55
C GLN A 33 5.89 -15.27 -1.83
N PHE A 34 6.00 -14.13 -2.49
CA PHE A 34 5.23 -13.79 -3.68
C PHE A 34 6.15 -13.59 -4.87
N LEU A 35 5.65 -13.86 -6.08
CA LEU A 35 6.42 -13.71 -7.31
C LEU A 35 6.42 -12.26 -7.78
N LEU A 36 7.04 -11.40 -6.97
CA LEU A 36 7.15 -9.97 -7.26
C LEU A 36 8.38 -9.68 -8.11
N THR A 37 8.27 -8.70 -9.00
CA THR A 37 9.43 -8.15 -9.69
C THR A 37 10.22 -7.25 -8.75
N ASP A 38 11.47 -6.94 -9.12
CA ASP A 38 12.30 -6.04 -8.31
C ASP A 38 11.67 -4.64 -8.23
N ASP A 39 11.06 -4.16 -9.32
CA ASP A 39 10.37 -2.88 -9.33
C ASP A 39 9.18 -2.86 -8.37
N GLU A 40 8.41 -3.95 -8.34
CA GLU A 40 7.27 -4.07 -7.42
C GLU A 40 7.71 -4.07 -5.96
N ARG A 41 8.78 -4.82 -5.64
CA ARG A 41 9.35 -4.81 -4.30
C ARG A 41 9.82 -3.42 -3.91
N GLN A 42 10.48 -2.73 -4.83
CA GLN A 42 10.98 -1.40 -4.57
C GLN A 42 9.84 -0.41 -4.31
N MET A 43 8.78 -0.47 -5.08
CA MET A 43 7.60 0.37 -4.88
C MET A 43 6.97 0.13 -3.50
N ILE A 44 6.85 -1.13 -3.09
CA ILE A 44 6.30 -1.47 -1.77
C ILE A 44 7.24 -0.95 -0.68
N SER A 45 8.54 -1.15 -0.83
CA SER A 45 9.56 -0.69 0.15
C SER A 45 9.59 0.84 0.25
N ASP A 46 9.36 1.54 -0.85
CA ASP A 46 9.33 3.00 -0.90
C ASP A 46 7.96 3.57 -0.52
N ASN A 47 7.00 2.69 -0.18
CA ASN A 47 5.62 3.11 0.12
C ASN A 47 4.96 3.83 -1.06
N ASP A 48 5.27 3.41 -2.29
CA ASP A 48 4.74 4.04 -3.50
C ASP A 48 3.44 3.36 -3.95
N LEU A 49 2.40 3.46 -3.13
CA LEU A 49 1.10 2.86 -3.43
C LEU A 49 0.44 3.52 -4.64
N LYS A 50 0.70 4.81 -4.84
CA LYS A 50 0.21 5.51 -6.03
C LYS A 50 0.80 4.90 -7.30
N GLY A 51 2.11 4.66 -7.33
CA GLY A 51 2.77 4.02 -8.47
C GLY A 51 2.18 2.65 -8.76
N LEU A 52 1.92 1.86 -7.73
CA LEU A 52 1.28 0.55 -7.88
C LEU A 52 -0.13 0.68 -8.44
N ALA A 53 -0.94 1.62 -7.95
CA ALA A 53 -2.29 1.86 -8.45
C ALA A 53 -2.25 2.34 -9.90
N ASP A 54 -1.31 3.21 -10.26
CA ASP A 54 -1.14 3.70 -11.64
C ASP A 54 -0.80 2.55 -12.60
N ASN A 55 -0.19 1.48 -12.09
CA ASN A 55 0.12 0.28 -12.86
C ASN A 55 -0.99 -0.77 -12.82
N GLY A 56 -2.11 -0.50 -12.18
CA GLY A 56 -3.29 -1.34 -12.22
C GLY A 56 -3.64 -2.10 -10.95
N VAL A 57 -2.90 -1.90 -9.86
CA VAL A 57 -3.23 -2.52 -8.58
C VAL A 57 -4.56 -1.94 -8.06
N ASN A 58 -5.43 -2.82 -7.60
CA ASN A 58 -6.74 -2.43 -7.09
C ASN A 58 -6.62 -1.46 -5.92
N THR A 59 -7.28 -0.30 -6.03
CA THR A 59 -7.18 0.74 -5.03
C THR A 59 -7.85 0.40 -3.69
N LEU A 60 -8.76 -0.56 -3.66
CA LEU A 60 -9.28 -1.09 -2.38
C LEU A 60 -8.17 -1.77 -1.59
N LEU A 61 -7.25 -2.43 -2.28
CA LEU A 61 -6.11 -3.10 -1.65
C LEU A 61 -5.06 -2.09 -1.19
N THR A 62 -4.80 -1.05 -1.96
CA THR A 62 -3.88 0.01 -1.52
C THR A 62 -4.45 0.78 -0.33
N LEU A 63 -5.75 1.05 -0.34
CA LEU A 63 -6.44 1.68 0.79
C LEU A 63 -6.31 0.84 2.06
N MET A 64 -6.50 -0.48 1.94
CA MET A 64 -6.38 -1.42 3.06
C MET A 64 -4.93 -1.52 3.55
N ALA A 65 -3.97 -1.52 2.62
CA ALA A 65 -2.56 -1.68 2.96
C ALA A 65 -1.98 -0.43 3.65
N TRP A 66 -2.49 0.76 3.33
CA TRP A 66 -1.93 2.01 3.86
C TRP A 66 -1.83 2.03 5.38
N PRO A 67 -2.91 1.77 6.16
CA PRO A 67 -2.80 1.81 7.62
C PRO A 67 -1.93 0.69 8.18
N ILE A 68 -1.79 -0.43 7.48
CA ILE A 68 -0.92 -1.52 7.90
C ILE A 68 0.55 -1.09 7.78
N ILE A 69 0.90 -0.43 6.67
CA ILE A 69 2.27 0.01 6.39
C ILE A 69 2.61 1.28 7.17
N ASN A 70 1.68 2.24 7.23
CA ASN A 70 1.94 3.60 7.73
C ASN A 70 1.31 3.90 9.09
N GLY A 71 0.53 2.97 9.65
CA GLY A 71 -0.26 3.22 10.85
C GLY A 71 -1.62 3.82 10.52
N PRO A 72 -2.59 3.72 11.45
CA PRO A 72 -3.95 4.21 11.23
C PRO A 72 -4.10 5.73 11.35
N GLU A 73 -3.11 6.41 11.93
CA GLU A 73 -3.13 7.86 12.07
C GLU A 73 -3.12 8.50 10.69
N GLY A 74 -3.89 9.56 10.52
CA GLY A 74 -3.95 10.28 9.25
C GLY A 74 -4.92 9.69 8.22
N MET A 75 -5.51 8.52 8.48
CA MET A 75 -6.52 7.98 7.59
C MET A 75 -7.83 8.79 7.69
N PRO A 76 -8.48 9.03 6.58
CA PRO A 76 -8.09 8.69 5.19
C PRO A 76 -7.25 9.77 4.49
N PHE A 77 -6.97 10.88 5.13
CA PHE A 77 -6.45 12.08 4.46
C PHE A 77 -5.01 11.93 3.97
N ASP A 78 -4.13 11.32 4.76
CA ASP A 78 -2.75 11.09 4.32
C ASP A 78 -2.70 10.13 3.13
N TYR A 79 -3.55 9.10 3.15
CA TYR A 79 -3.67 8.19 2.03
C TYR A 79 -4.16 8.94 0.77
N LEU A 80 -5.22 9.73 0.89
CA LEU A 80 -5.76 10.48 -0.23
C LEU A 80 -4.74 11.47 -0.79
N THR A 81 -3.99 12.14 0.07
CA THR A 81 -2.92 13.05 -0.33
C THR A 81 -1.85 12.29 -1.12
N HIS A 82 -1.42 11.13 -0.62
CA HIS A 82 -0.43 10.30 -1.30
C HIS A 82 -0.93 9.88 -2.70
N MET A 83 -2.16 9.39 -2.78
CA MET A 83 -2.73 8.93 -4.04
C MET A 83 -2.98 10.07 -5.03
N ASN A 84 -3.05 11.30 -4.54
CA ASN A 84 -3.18 12.50 -5.36
C ASN A 84 -1.82 13.16 -5.67
N GLY A 85 -0.74 12.37 -5.64
CA GLY A 85 0.59 12.83 -6.00
C GLY A 85 1.25 13.77 -4.99
N GLY A 86 0.85 13.70 -3.73
CA GLY A 86 1.38 14.53 -2.67
C GLY A 86 0.60 15.85 -2.48
N VAL A 87 -0.44 16.06 -3.27
CA VAL A 87 -1.29 17.25 -3.18
C VAL A 87 -2.53 16.91 -2.35
N PRO A 88 -2.83 17.65 -1.28
CA PRO A 88 -4.04 17.41 -0.50
C PRO A 88 -5.30 17.45 -1.38
N PRO A 89 -6.27 16.55 -1.16
CA PRO A 89 -7.53 16.61 -1.90
C PRO A 89 -8.23 17.95 -1.70
N ALA A 90 -8.97 18.39 -2.71
CA ALA A 90 -9.68 19.68 -2.66
C ALA A 90 -10.62 19.77 -1.45
N ILE A 91 -11.17 18.65 -1.01
CA ILE A 91 -12.05 18.60 0.17
C ILE A 91 -11.35 19.09 1.45
N LEU A 92 -10.02 18.95 1.54
CA LEU A 92 -9.26 19.38 2.70
C LEU A 92 -9.07 20.90 2.72
N ASP A 93 -9.25 21.56 1.59
CA ASP A 93 -9.12 23.01 1.46
C ASP A 93 -10.44 23.72 1.71
N GLN A 94 -11.53 22.99 1.84
CA GLN A 94 -12.84 23.55 2.10
C GLN A 94 -12.95 23.96 3.57
N LYS A 95 -13.31 25.21 3.79
CA LYS A 95 -13.54 25.72 5.14
C LYS A 95 -15.04 25.75 5.44
N PRO A 96 -15.41 25.44 6.68
CA PRO A 96 -16.81 25.53 7.10
C PRO A 96 -17.38 26.92 6.89
#